data_7e423b015064f08a8880e8a0f19bf2c8
#
_entry.id   7e423b015064f08a8880e8a0f19bf2c8
#
_cell.length_a   1.000
_cell.length_b   1.000
_cell.length_c   1.000
_cell.angle_alpha   90.00
_cell.angle_beta   90.00
_cell.angle_gamma   90.00
#
_symmetry.space_group_name_H-M   'P 1'
#
loop_
_entity.id
_entity.type
_entity.pdbx_description
1 polymer ?
#
loop_
_entity_poly.entity_id
_entity_poly.type
_entity_poly.pdbx_seq_one_letter_code
_entity_poly.pdbx_strand_id
1 'polypeptide(L)' 'MILPGTTVTVKDPTSIYLGYVGFVQRISGDKAAVLFDDYSPWEKLETLPLKDLEEG' A
#
# COMPACT_ATOMS: atom_id res chain seq x y z
N MET A 1 -4.90 8.14 10.09
CA MET A 1 -5.98 7.50 9.31
C MET A 1 -5.56 7.33 7.86
N ILE A 2 -5.73 6.15 7.32
CA ILE A 2 -5.34 5.87 5.93
C ILE A 2 -6.48 6.27 5.02
N LEU A 3 -6.20 7.21 4.12
CA LEU A 3 -7.17 7.75 3.16
C LEU A 3 -6.55 7.72 1.76
N PRO A 4 -7.35 7.85 0.70
CA PRO A 4 -6.80 8.04 -0.64
C PRO A 4 -5.80 9.20 -0.65
N GLY A 5 -4.64 8.98 -1.26
CA GLY A 5 -3.56 9.94 -1.29
C GLY A 5 -2.54 9.80 -0.16
N THR A 6 -2.84 8.97 0.84
CA THR A 6 -1.91 8.74 1.95
C THR A 6 -0.73 7.89 1.49
N THR A 7 0.47 8.26 1.92
CA THR A 7 1.66 7.41 1.76
C THR A 7 1.64 6.34 2.85
N VAL A 8 1.86 5.10 2.49
CA VAL A 8 1.84 3.97 3.43
C VAL A 8 3.04 3.06 3.19
N THR A 9 3.43 2.34 4.24
CA THR A 9 4.48 1.33 4.19
C THR A 9 3.85 -0.02 4.55
N VAL A 10 4.18 -1.06 3.79
CA VAL A 10 3.70 -2.41 4.08
C VAL A 10 4.44 -2.95 5.29
N LYS A 11 3.72 -3.39 6.30
CA LYS A 11 4.30 -3.87 7.57
C LYS A 11 3.99 -5.34 7.86
N ASP A 12 3.34 -6.06 6.95
CA ASP A 12 3.05 -7.48 7.12
C ASP A 12 4.33 -8.30 6.91
N PRO A 13 4.85 -8.99 7.94
CA PRO A 13 6.10 -9.75 7.79
C PRO A 13 5.99 -10.93 6.85
N THR A 14 4.78 -11.36 6.50
CA THR A 14 4.59 -12.47 5.56
C THR A 14 4.40 -12.00 4.11
N SER A 15 4.33 -10.70 3.89
CA SER A 15 4.11 -10.15 2.55
C SER A 15 5.41 -10.05 1.77
N ILE A 16 5.33 -10.35 0.47
CA ILE A 16 6.48 -10.12 -0.42
C ILE A 16 6.74 -8.63 -0.61
N TYR A 17 5.79 -7.78 -0.20
CA TYR A 17 5.93 -6.33 -0.29
C TYR A 17 6.38 -5.68 1.01
N LEU A 18 6.81 -6.47 1.99
CA LEU A 18 7.23 -5.93 3.29
C LEU A 18 8.28 -4.83 3.10
N GLY A 19 8.01 -3.66 3.68
CA GLY A 19 8.90 -2.51 3.58
C GLY A 19 8.68 -1.64 2.36
N TYR A 20 7.83 -2.04 1.43
CA TYR A 20 7.52 -1.23 0.27
C TYR A 20 6.71 -0.01 0.69
N VAL A 21 7.04 1.14 0.10
CA VAL A 21 6.30 2.38 0.30
C VAL A 21 5.46 2.64 -0.94
N GLY A 22 4.19 2.97 -0.74
CA GLY A 22 3.29 3.24 -1.84
C GLY A 22 2.28 4.32 -1.50
N PHE A 23 1.41 4.61 -2.45
CA PHE A 23 0.39 5.64 -2.32
C PHE A 23 -0.98 4.99 -2.44
N VAL A 24 -1.85 5.26 -1.46
CA VAL A 24 -3.23 4.74 -1.50
C VAL A 24 -3.99 5.45 -2.61
N GLN A 25 -4.57 4.67 -3.51
CA GLN A 25 -5.37 5.19 -4.61
C GLN A 25 -6.85 5.23 -4.25
N ARG A 26 -7.32 4.21 -3.53
CA ARG A 26 -8.70 4.16 -3.05
C ARG A 26 -8.82 3.15 -1.93
N ILE A 27 -9.91 3.24 -1.20
CA ILE A 27 -10.22 2.34 -0.10
C ILE A 27 -11.57 1.67 -0.38
N SER A 28 -11.65 0.38 -0.14
CA SER A 28 -12.86 -0.40 -0.29
C SER A 28 -12.97 -1.32 0.91
N GLY A 29 -13.92 -1.02 1.81
CA GLY A 29 -14.06 -1.78 3.05
C GLY A 29 -12.81 -1.71 3.90
N ASP A 30 -12.21 -2.85 4.20
CA ASP A 30 -11.00 -2.94 5.01
C ASP A 30 -9.73 -3.09 4.18
N LYS A 31 -9.80 -2.79 2.88
CA LYS A 31 -8.66 -2.93 1.97
C LYS A 31 -8.40 -1.62 1.24
N ALA A 32 -7.15 -1.45 0.82
CA ALA A 32 -6.73 -0.30 0.04
C ALA A 32 -6.03 -0.74 -1.23
N ALA A 33 -6.29 -0.02 -2.33
CA ALA A 33 -5.54 -0.17 -3.56
C ALA A 33 -4.32 0.75 -3.44
N VAL A 34 -3.13 0.18 -3.45
CA VAL A 34 -1.87 0.88 -3.22
C VAL A 34 -1.00 0.83 -4.47
N LEU A 35 -0.51 1.98 -4.87
CA LEU A 35 0.36 2.09 -6.05
C LEU A 35 1.82 2.14 -5.60
N PHE A 36 2.60 1.18 -6.10
CA PHE A 36 4.05 1.10 -5.83
C PHE A 36 4.79 1.46 -7.11
N ASP A 37 5.11 2.73 -7.30
CA ASP A 37 5.73 3.17 -8.55
C ASP A 37 7.25 3.28 -8.48
N ASP A 38 7.85 3.14 -7.28
CA ASP A 38 9.29 3.30 -7.09
C ASP A 38 10.09 2.00 -7.26
N TYR A 39 9.41 0.86 -7.41
CA TYR A 39 10.06 -0.45 -7.29
C TYR A 39 10.06 -1.25 -8.59
N SER A 40 9.71 -0.61 -9.68
CA SER A 40 9.51 -1.31 -10.95
C SER A 40 9.68 -0.31 -12.09
N PRO A 41 10.12 -0.75 -13.28
CA PRO A 41 10.11 0.16 -14.44
C PRO A 41 8.70 0.57 -14.84
N TRP A 42 7.68 -0.11 -14.33
CA TRP A 42 6.29 0.30 -14.55
C TRP A 42 5.53 0.21 -13.23
N GLU A 43 4.46 0.99 -13.16
CA GLU A 43 3.62 1.11 -11.98
C GLU A 43 2.99 -0.22 -11.61
N LYS A 44 2.92 -0.50 -10.30
CA LYS A 44 2.30 -1.71 -9.79
C LYS A 44 1.22 -1.33 -8.79
N LEU A 45 -0.01 -1.77 -9.05
CA LEU A 45 -1.16 -1.53 -8.19
C LEU A 45 -1.56 -2.83 -7.52
N GLU A 46 -1.62 -2.82 -6.18
CA GLU A 46 -1.99 -3.99 -5.40
C GLU A 46 -3.08 -3.63 -4.40
N THR A 47 -3.99 -4.56 -4.15
CA THR A 47 -5.00 -4.41 -3.12
C THR A 47 -4.54 -5.13 -1.87
N LEU A 48 -4.41 -4.39 -0.77
CA LEU A 48 -3.86 -4.91 0.48
C LEU A 48 -4.78 -4.56 1.65
N PRO A 49 -4.84 -5.43 2.68
CA PRO A 49 -5.62 -5.12 3.88
C PRO A 49 -5.06 -3.90 4.59
N LEU A 50 -5.95 -3.04 5.08
CA LEU A 50 -5.54 -1.84 5.81
C LEU A 50 -4.68 -2.17 7.03
N LYS A 51 -4.94 -3.30 7.69
CA LYS A 51 -4.18 -3.72 8.87
C LYS A 51 -2.72 -3.99 8.57
N ASP A 52 -2.38 -4.22 7.31
CA ASP A 52 -1.01 -4.52 6.90
C ASP A 52 -0.26 -3.27 6.45
N LEU A 53 -0.88 -2.10 6.58
CA LEU A 53 -0.32 -0.84 6.11
C LEU A 53 -0.13 0.11 7.28
N GLU A 54 0.96 0.86 7.23
CA GLU A 54 1.29 1.86 8.23
C GLU A 54 1.44 3.21 7.52
N GLU A 55 0.85 4.26 8.10
CA GLU A 55 0.99 5.61 7.56
C GLU A 55 2.43 6.09 7.66
N GLY A 56 2.88 6.71 6.60
CA GLY A 56 4.23 7.29 6.60
C GLY A 56 5.24 6.57 5.77
#